data_c511e11ccc9e86ae09c1e9bcc83c0506
#
_entry.id   c511e11ccc9e86ae09c1e9bcc83c0506
#
_cell.length_a   1.000
_cell.length_b   1.000
_cell.length_c   1.000
_cell.angle_alpha   90.00
_cell.angle_beta   90.00
_cell.angle_gamma   90.00
#
_symmetry.space_group_name_H-M   'P 1'
#
loop_
_entity.id
_entity.type
_entity.pdbx_description
1 polymer ?
#
loop_
_entity_poly.entity_id
_entity_poly.type
_entity_poly.pdbx_seq_one_letter_code
_entity_poly.pdbx_strand_id
1 'polypeptide(L)'
;MITVDFKQLRIRPGYRILDIGCGSGRHTSAVFQFKKITVIGADRNINDLCEARNRIQLHERLGEHGGGRWGLAAADIADLPFKNDVFDLVICSEVLEHVARDDIAADELIRVLKPGHNLVVSVPRYLPERICWALSKDY
;
A
#
# COMPACT_ATOMS: atom_id res chain seq x y z
N MET A 1 -0.88 -9.55 -11.26
CA MET A 1 0.59 -9.63 -11.27
C MET A 1 1.12 -8.87 -10.06
N ILE A 2 2.10 -9.41 -9.34
CA ILE A 2 2.78 -8.71 -8.26
C ILE A 2 3.97 -7.96 -8.85
N THR A 3 4.00 -6.64 -8.70
CA THR A 3 5.01 -5.77 -9.29
C THR A 3 6.08 -5.31 -8.28
N VAL A 4 5.90 -5.65 -7.01
CA VAL A 4 6.80 -5.27 -5.91
C VAL A 4 7.58 -6.48 -5.44
N ASP A 5 8.90 -6.37 -5.37
CA ASP A 5 9.76 -7.39 -4.77
C ASP A 5 9.89 -7.13 -3.25
N PHE A 6 9.01 -7.74 -2.50
CA PHE A 6 8.96 -7.58 -1.04
C PHE A 6 10.21 -8.10 -0.31
N LYS A 7 10.98 -9.00 -0.91
CA LYS A 7 12.20 -9.54 -0.29
C LYS A 7 13.28 -8.48 -0.09
N GLN A 8 13.25 -7.43 -0.91
CA GLN A 8 14.20 -6.32 -0.82
C GLN A 8 13.85 -5.30 0.28
N LEU A 9 12.65 -5.37 0.86
CA LEU A 9 12.11 -4.32 1.73
C LEU A 9 12.35 -4.52 3.22
N ARG A 10 13.05 -5.56 3.62
CA ARG A 10 13.38 -5.85 5.03
C ARG A 10 12.16 -5.71 5.97
N ILE A 11 11.04 -6.31 5.59
CA ILE A 11 9.81 -6.29 6.39
C ILE A 11 10.05 -7.08 7.68
N ARG A 12 9.81 -6.43 8.83
CA ARG A 12 10.03 -7.00 10.16
C ARG A 12 8.70 -7.33 10.85
N PRO A 13 8.67 -8.33 11.74
CA PRO A 13 7.51 -8.56 12.61
C PRO A 13 7.11 -7.28 13.35
N GLY A 14 5.80 -7.02 13.43
CA GLY A 14 5.26 -5.81 14.06
C GLY A 14 5.07 -4.63 13.10
N TYR A 15 5.53 -4.71 11.87
CA TYR A 15 5.32 -3.65 10.87
C TYR A 15 3.83 -3.40 10.63
N ARG A 16 3.49 -2.12 10.48
CA ARG A 16 2.21 -1.66 9.93
C ARG A 16 2.44 -1.23 8.50
N ILE A 17 1.68 -1.82 7.59
CA ILE A 17 1.87 -1.67 6.15
C ILE A 17 0.57 -1.20 5.52
N LEU A 18 0.65 -0.14 4.71
CA LEU A 18 -0.46 0.36 3.90
C LEU A 18 -0.23 -0.04 2.44
N ASP A 19 -1.23 -0.67 1.85
CA ASP A 19 -1.32 -0.92 0.42
C ASP A 19 -2.43 -0.04 -0.16
N ILE A 20 -2.07 1.15 -0.65
CA ILE A 20 -3.01 2.10 -1.20
C ILE A 20 -3.28 1.83 -2.68
N GLY A 21 -4.55 1.87 -3.07
CA GLY A 21 -4.98 1.41 -4.39
C GLY A 21 -4.86 -0.11 -4.51
N CYS A 22 -5.23 -0.82 -3.45
CA CYS A 22 -4.98 -2.26 -3.33
C CYS A 22 -5.76 -3.10 -4.35
N GLY A 23 -6.79 -2.55 -4.99
CA GLY A 23 -7.63 -3.28 -5.94
C GLY A 23 -8.16 -4.58 -5.34
N SER A 24 -7.99 -5.67 -6.05
CA SER A 24 -8.42 -7.01 -5.61
C SER A 24 -7.50 -7.67 -4.56
N GLY A 25 -6.54 -6.92 -4.00
CA GLY A 25 -5.74 -7.34 -2.86
C GLY A 25 -4.56 -8.24 -3.15
N ARG A 26 -4.01 -8.21 -4.35
CA ARG A 26 -2.85 -9.06 -4.72
C ARG A 26 -1.60 -8.74 -3.91
N HIS A 27 -1.24 -7.48 -3.77
CA HIS A 27 -0.12 -7.06 -2.93
C HIS A 27 -0.45 -7.20 -1.45
N THR A 28 -1.66 -6.82 -1.04
CA THR A 28 -2.12 -6.96 0.35
C THR A 28 -2.01 -8.40 0.84
N SER A 29 -2.49 -9.37 0.06
CA SER A 29 -2.41 -10.79 0.43
C SER A 29 -0.98 -11.33 0.42
N ALA A 30 -0.13 -10.86 -0.49
CA ALA A 30 1.28 -11.24 -0.54
C ALA A 30 2.04 -10.74 0.70
N VAL A 31 1.80 -9.49 1.11
CA VAL A 31 2.39 -8.91 2.32
C VAL A 31 1.89 -9.61 3.58
N PHE A 32 0.65 -10.03 3.61
CA PHE A 32 0.06 -10.74 4.74
C PHE A 32 0.75 -12.07 5.07
N GLN A 33 1.53 -12.61 4.15
CA GLN A 33 2.34 -13.82 4.38
C GLN A 33 3.58 -13.55 5.26
N PHE A 34 4.00 -12.30 5.42
CA PHE A 34 5.11 -11.95 6.30
C PHE A 34 4.72 -12.10 7.78
N LYS A 35 5.71 -12.45 8.62
CA LYS A 35 5.47 -12.79 10.01
C LYS A 35 4.98 -11.61 10.85
N LYS A 36 3.80 -11.77 11.47
CA LYS A 36 3.24 -10.87 12.48
C LYS A 36 3.20 -9.39 12.08
N ILE A 37 2.84 -9.12 10.83
CA ILE A 37 2.60 -7.75 10.36
C ILE A 37 1.11 -7.38 10.48
N THR A 38 0.82 -6.10 10.41
CA THR A 38 -0.53 -5.59 10.21
C THR A 38 -0.57 -4.90 8.84
N VAL A 39 -1.43 -5.35 7.93
CA VAL A 39 -1.60 -4.74 6.63
C VAL A 39 -3.00 -4.15 6.47
N ILE A 40 -3.07 -2.94 5.97
CA ILE A 40 -4.30 -2.27 5.57
C ILE A 40 -4.27 -2.11 4.06
N GLY A 41 -5.24 -2.72 3.38
CA GLY A 41 -5.52 -2.44 1.97
C GLY A 41 -6.55 -1.32 1.86
N ALA A 42 -6.28 -0.32 1.06
CA ALA A 42 -7.19 0.81 0.86
C ALA A 42 -7.44 1.04 -0.62
N ASP A 43 -8.69 1.26 -0.99
CA ASP A 43 -9.10 1.54 -2.37
C ASP A 43 -10.38 2.37 -2.38
N ARG A 44 -10.61 3.09 -3.47
CA ARG A 44 -11.86 3.83 -3.68
C ARG A 44 -13.01 2.92 -4.12
N ASN A 45 -12.69 1.82 -4.77
CA ASN A 45 -13.66 0.91 -5.38
C ASN A 45 -14.11 -0.17 -4.38
N ILE A 46 -15.37 -0.09 -3.95
CA ILE A 46 -15.94 -1.04 -2.99
C ILE A 46 -15.98 -2.47 -3.55
N ASN A 47 -16.22 -2.64 -4.85
CA ASN A 47 -16.23 -3.98 -5.46
C ASN A 47 -14.85 -4.63 -5.40
N ASP A 48 -13.80 -3.86 -5.66
CA ASP A 48 -12.41 -4.33 -5.53
C ASP A 48 -12.10 -4.70 -4.08
N LEU A 49 -12.55 -3.92 -3.11
CA LEU A 49 -12.37 -4.23 -1.69
C LEU A 49 -13.10 -5.52 -1.29
N CYS A 50 -14.26 -5.80 -1.86
CA CYS A 50 -14.96 -7.07 -1.65
C CYS A 50 -14.15 -8.26 -2.19
N GLU A 51 -13.56 -8.13 -3.37
CA GLU A 51 -12.67 -9.14 -3.92
C GLU A 51 -11.40 -9.32 -3.08
N ALA A 52 -10.80 -8.22 -2.63
CA ALA A 52 -9.65 -8.24 -1.74
C ALA A 52 -9.94 -8.99 -0.44
N ARG A 53 -11.11 -8.71 0.17
CA ARG A 53 -11.56 -9.42 1.36
C ARG A 53 -11.64 -10.93 1.12
N ASN A 54 -12.29 -11.33 0.04
CA ASN A 54 -12.44 -12.75 -0.29
C ASN A 54 -11.09 -13.43 -0.50
N ARG A 55 -10.16 -12.75 -1.17
CA ARG A 55 -8.81 -13.24 -1.41
C ARG A 55 -8.05 -13.46 -0.10
N ILE A 56 -8.03 -12.45 0.78
CA ILE A 56 -7.29 -12.53 2.05
C ILE A 56 -7.90 -13.59 2.97
N GLN A 57 -9.22 -13.66 3.05
CA GLN A 57 -9.91 -14.70 3.83
C GLN A 57 -9.61 -16.11 3.32
N LEU A 58 -9.45 -16.29 2.02
CA LEU A 58 -9.02 -17.57 1.45
C LEU A 58 -7.61 -17.93 1.93
N HIS A 59 -6.66 -17.01 1.88
CA HIS A 59 -5.31 -17.22 2.41
C HIS A 59 -5.32 -17.56 3.90
N GLU A 60 -6.17 -16.91 4.70
CA GLU A 60 -6.32 -17.25 6.12
C GLU A 60 -6.81 -18.68 6.30
N ARG A 61 -7.85 -19.10 5.58
CA ARG A 61 -8.39 -20.46 5.68
C ARG A 61 -7.39 -21.54 5.26
N LEU A 62 -6.52 -21.24 4.30
CA LEU A 62 -5.48 -22.14 3.82
C LEU A 62 -4.22 -22.12 4.69
N GLY A 63 -4.16 -21.27 5.72
CA GLY A 63 -2.97 -21.10 6.54
C GLY A 63 -1.81 -20.39 5.84
N GLU A 64 -2.06 -19.73 4.74
CA GLU A 64 -1.07 -19.02 3.93
C GLU A 64 -0.90 -17.57 4.43
N HIS A 65 -0.49 -17.42 5.69
CA HIS A 65 -0.28 -16.12 6.32
C HIS A 65 0.77 -16.19 7.42
N GLY A 66 1.28 -15.05 7.85
CA GLY A 66 2.32 -14.96 8.89
C GLY A 66 1.81 -14.81 10.32
N GLY A 67 0.53 -15.00 10.58
CA GLY A 67 -0.07 -14.84 11.90
C GLY A 67 -0.32 -13.38 12.32
N GLY A 68 -0.26 -12.44 11.38
CA GLY A 68 -0.55 -11.04 11.61
C GLY A 68 -2.04 -10.69 11.50
N ARG A 69 -2.30 -9.41 11.27
CA ARG A 69 -3.65 -8.86 11.11
C ARG A 69 -3.80 -8.18 9.75
N TRP A 70 -5.03 -8.07 9.31
CA TRP A 70 -5.36 -7.31 8.10
C TRP A 70 -6.64 -6.51 8.28
N GLY A 71 -6.77 -5.46 7.49
CA GLY A 71 -7.98 -4.68 7.37
C GLY A 71 -8.10 -4.06 5.99
N LEU A 72 -9.29 -3.60 5.66
CA LEU A 72 -9.58 -2.91 4.42
C LEU A 72 -10.29 -1.60 4.71
N ALA A 73 -10.02 -0.58 3.92
CA ALA A 73 -10.63 0.74 4.05
C ALA A 73 -10.98 1.31 2.67
N ALA A 74 -12.18 1.87 2.54
CA ALA A 74 -12.51 2.73 1.41
C ALA A 74 -11.85 4.09 1.64
N ALA A 75 -10.96 4.50 0.76
CA ALA A 75 -10.19 5.72 0.92
C ALA A 75 -9.80 6.35 -0.42
N ASP A 76 -9.70 7.67 -0.40
CA ASP A 76 -9.10 8.47 -1.46
C ASP A 76 -7.63 8.75 -1.10
N ILE A 77 -6.72 8.47 -2.03
CA ILE A 77 -5.28 8.72 -1.83
C ILE A 77 -4.97 10.20 -1.56
N ALA A 78 -5.82 11.11 -2.01
CA ALA A 78 -5.66 12.56 -1.78
C ALA A 78 -6.13 13.00 -0.37
N ASP A 79 -6.78 12.13 0.38
CA ASP A 79 -7.29 12.41 1.73
C ASP A 79 -7.37 11.11 2.54
N LEU A 80 -6.22 10.63 2.99
CA LEU A 80 -6.13 9.35 3.69
C LEU A 80 -6.67 9.45 5.12
N PRO A 81 -7.54 8.52 5.54
CA PRO A 81 -8.17 8.53 6.87
C PRO A 81 -7.25 7.96 7.96
N PHE A 82 -5.96 8.27 7.89
CA PHE A 82 -4.96 7.79 8.84
C PHE A 82 -4.21 8.99 9.44
N LYS A 83 -3.72 8.80 10.66
CA LYS A 83 -2.87 9.79 11.34
C LYS A 83 -1.49 9.88 10.67
N ASN A 84 -0.75 10.94 11.00
CA ASN A 84 0.64 11.08 10.60
C ASN A 84 1.50 9.95 11.18
N ASP A 85 2.53 9.56 10.46
CA ASP A 85 3.59 8.68 10.97
C ASP A 85 3.08 7.34 11.54
N VAL A 86 2.13 6.71 10.85
CA VAL A 86 1.51 5.45 11.30
C VAL A 86 2.17 4.22 10.70
N PHE A 87 2.56 4.28 9.42
CA PHE A 87 2.98 3.10 8.69
C PHE A 87 4.51 2.97 8.60
N ASP A 88 4.99 1.75 8.77
CA ASP A 88 6.40 1.37 8.60
C ASP A 88 6.75 1.14 7.11
N LEU A 89 5.75 0.86 6.28
CA LEU A 89 5.87 0.68 4.85
C LEU A 89 4.59 1.12 4.17
N VAL A 90 4.71 1.90 3.11
CA VAL A 90 3.58 2.27 2.24
C VAL A 90 3.85 1.75 0.83
N ILE A 91 2.89 1.05 0.26
CA ILE A 91 2.92 0.52 -1.09
C ILE A 91 1.88 1.28 -1.92
N CYS A 92 2.31 1.83 -3.04
CA CYS A 92 1.46 2.53 -4.00
C CYS A 92 1.82 2.03 -5.40
N SER A 93 1.18 0.96 -5.83
CA SER A 93 1.52 0.28 -7.09
C SER A 93 0.50 0.59 -8.16
N GLU A 94 0.94 1.23 -9.25
CA GLU A 94 0.14 1.54 -10.42
C GLU A 94 -1.13 2.38 -10.09
N VAL A 95 -1.00 3.39 -9.25
CA VAL A 95 -2.09 4.26 -8.81
C VAL A 95 -1.89 5.71 -9.21
N LEU A 96 -0.69 6.24 -9.01
CA LEU A 96 -0.43 7.69 -9.17
C LEU A 96 -0.67 8.20 -10.59
N GLU A 97 -0.52 7.36 -11.60
CA GLU A 97 -0.81 7.69 -13.00
C GLU A 97 -2.30 7.98 -13.27
N HIS A 98 -3.18 7.51 -12.39
CA HIS A 98 -4.63 7.71 -12.49
C HIS A 98 -5.14 8.85 -11.62
N VAL A 99 -4.27 9.53 -10.88
CA VAL A 99 -4.63 10.59 -9.93
C VAL A 99 -4.41 11.95 -10.56
N ALA A 100 -5.46 12.79 -10.58
CA ALA A 100 -5.40 14.13 -11.14
C ALA A 100 -4.45 15.07 -10.36
N ARG A 101 -4.42 14.92 -9.03
CA ARG A 101 -3.58 15.70 -8.11
C ARG A 101 -2.53 14.78 -7.48
N ASP A 102 -1.56 14.37 -8.28
CA ASP A 102 -0.46 13.51 -7.85
C ASP A 102 0.45 14.17 -6.79
N ASP A 103 0.53 15.50 -6.78
CA ASP A 103 1.22 16.27 -5.74
C ASP A 103 0.57 16.10 -4.35
N ILE A 104 -0.75 16.23 -4.25
CA ILE A 104 -1.49 16.03 -2.99
C ILE A 104 -1.41 14.56 -2.55
N ALA A 105 -1.55 13.64 -3.49
CA ALA A 105 -1.43 12.20 -3.21
C ALA A 105 -0.04 11.86 -2.66
N ALA A 106 1.03 12.39 -3.25
CA ALA A 106 2.40 12.20 -2.77
C ALA A 106 2.57 12.73 -1.35
N ASP A 107 2.05 13.92 -1.05
CA ASP A 107 2.09 14.51 0.29
C ASP A 107 1.38 13.62 1.33
N GLU A 108 0.22 13.06 0.98
CA GLU A 108 -0.52 12.14 1.85
C GLU A 108 0.23 10.83 2.10
N LEU A 109 0.86 10.26 1.08
CA LEU A 109 1.68 9.05 1.23
C LEU A 109 2.84 9.29 2.20
N ILE A 110 3.53 10.43 2.07
CA ILE A 110 4.63 10.81 2.96
C ILE A 110 4.13 11.11 4.36
N ARG A 111 2.99 11.78 4.49
CA ARG A 111 2.39 12.13 5.79
C ARG A 111 2.12 10.91 6.67
N VAL A 112 1.55 9.86 6.10
CA VAL A 112 1.17 8.64 6.84
C VAL A 112 2.34 7.69 7.07
N LEU A 113 3.44 7.86 6.34
CA LEU A 113 4.65 7.08 6.48
C LEU A 113 5.51 7.61 7.63
N LYS A 114 6.03 6.72 8.47
CA LYS A 114 6.99 7.09 9.51
C LYS A 114 8.29 7.61 8.88
N PRO A 115 8.92 8.64 9.48
CA PRO A 115 10.23 9.12 9.03
C PRO A 115 11.26 7.99 8.97
N GLY A 116 12.10 8.01 7.92
CA GLY A 116 13.14 7.00 7.74
C GLY A 116 12.67 5.63 7.29
N HIS A 117 11.39 5.47 6.97
CA HIS A 117 10.81 4.23 6.47
C HIS A 117 10.55 4.30 4.95
N ASN A 118 10.17 3.18 4.35
CA ASN A 118 10.14 3.04 2.90
C ASN A 118 8.75 3.29 2.30
N LEU A 119 8.72 4.07 1.24
CA LEU A 119 7.62 4.19 0.31
C LEU A 119 7.99 3.47 -0.99
N VAL A 120 7.16 2.54 -1.42
CA VAL A 120 7.33 1.82 -2.68
C VAL A 120 6.28 2.30 -3.66
N VAL A 121 6.73 2.85 -4.78
CA VAL A 121 5.86 3.30 -5.87
C VAL A 121 6.24 2.54 -7.13
N SER A 122 5.27 1.97 -7.80
CA SER A 122 5.44 1.48 -9.16
C SER A 122 4.52 2.23 -10.12
N VAL A 123 5.05 2.54 -11.29
CA VAL A 123 4.36 3.25 -12.37
C VAL A 123 4.76 2.65 -13.71
N PRO A 124 3.92 2.78 -14.75
CA PRO A 124 4.31 2.40 -16.10
C PRO A 124 5.55 3.16 -16.58
N ARG A 125 6.39 2.52 -17.39
CA ARG A 125 7.69 3.03 -17.82
C ARG A 125 7.70 4.41 -18.49
N TYR A 126 6.56 4.86 -19.00
CA TYR A 126 6.44 6.15 -19.71
C TYR A 126 6.05 7.34 -18.83
N LEU A 127 5.89 7.14 -17.51
CA LEU A 127 5.46 8.20 -16.58
C LEU A 127 6.41 8.48 -15.40
N PRO A 128 7.66 8.00 -15.35
CA PRO A 128 8.45 8.08 -14.12
C PRO A 128 8.84 9.51 -13.72
N GLU A 129 9.10 10.39 -14.69
CA GLU A 129 9.59 11.76 -14.39
C GLU A 129 8.59 12.58 -13.59
N ARG A 130 7.33 12.63 -14.03
CA ARG A 130 6.27 13.41 -13.38
C ARG A 130 6.08 13.00 -11.92
N ILE A 131 6.11 11.70 -11.65
CA ILE A 131 5.89 11.14 -10.32
C ILE A 131 7.10 11.35 -9.43
N CYS A 132 8.31 11.17 -9.96
CA CYS A 132 9.53 11.50 -9.23
C CYS A 132 9.55 12.98 -8.80
N TRP A 133 9.11 13.90 -9.65
CA TRP A 133 8.99 15.31 -9.31
C TRP A 133 7.99 15.56 -8.16
N ALA A 134 6.83 14.88 -8.18
CA ALA A 134 5.83 15.02 -7.12
C ALA A 134 6.35 14.54 -5.77
N LEU A 135 7.16 13.46 -5.76
CA LEU A 135 7.73 12.88 -4.55
C LEU A 135 8.99 13.59 -4.05
N SER A 136 9.67 14.38 -4.90
CA SER A 136 10.96 14.99 -4.59
C SER A 136 10.90 16.39 -3.98
N LYS A 137 9.70 16.95 -3.83
CA LYS A 137 9.51 18.33 -3.37
C LYS A 137 9.87 18.59 -1.89
N ASP A 138 10.07 17.55 -1.11
CA ASP A 138 10.28 17.65 0.33
C ASP A 138 11.69 17.22 0.80
N TYR A 139 12.68 17.24 -0.12
CA TYR A 139 14.08 16.96 0.22
C TYR A 139 15.01 18.08 -0.21
#